data_92fff7f1384939069e60d45d6d1b8343
#
_entry.id   92fff7f1384939069e60d45d6d1b8343
#
_cell.length_a   1.000
_cell.length_b   1.000
_cell.length_c   1.000
_cell.angle_alpha   90.00
_cell.angle_beta   90.00
_cell.angle_gamma   90.00
#
_symmetry.space_group_name_H-M   'P 1'
#
loop_
_entity.id
_entity.type
_entity.pdbx_description
1 polymer ?
#
loop_
_entity_poly.entity_id
_entity_poly.type
_entity_poly.pdbx_seq_one_letter_code
_entity_poly.pdbx_strand_id
1 'polypeptide(L)'
;MIGDMQKWTPNVAGIIEHAKEIHPKTEIISRLVSGKVHRSNYETVCIRSRKLASALEKDGIKKGDVVATLALNTYRHLEMYYGISGMGAITHTLNFRLHPEQAVYILSLIHISEPTRQPI
;
A
#
# COMPACT_ATOMS: atom_id res chain seq x y z
N MET A 1 -19.24 23.83 -20.99
CA MET A 1 -19.75 22.53 -21.46
C MET A 1 -19.40 21.45 -20.45
N ILE A 2 -20.36 20.68 -20.00
CA ILE A 2 -20.12 19.57 -19.10
C ILE A 2 -19.82 18.34 -19.97
N GLY A 3 -18.62 17.80 -19.87
CA GLY A 3 -18.25 16.59 -20.58
C GLY A 3 -18.83 15.35 -19.91
N ASP A 4 -18.70 14.20 -20.54
CA ASP A 4 -19.19 12.91 -20.02
C ASP A 4 -18.20 12.25 -19.02
N MET A 5 -17.33 13.03 -18.43
CA MET A 5 -16.36 12.53 -17.47
C MET A 5 -16.99 12.29 -16.10
N GLN A 6 -16.53 11.26 -15.42
CA GLN A 6 -16.96 10.97 -14.06
C GLN A 6 -16.58 12.11 -13.11
N LYS A 7 -17.47 12.38 -12.14
CA LYS A 7 -17.27 13.50 -11.20
C LYS A 7 -16.42 13.15 -9.99
N TRP A 8 -15.98 11.92 -9.86
CA TRP A 8 -15.18 11.47 -8.72
C TRP A 8 -13.70 11.41 -9.06
N THR A 9 -12.87 11.67 -8.06
CA THR A 9 -11.42 11.71 -8.24
C THR A 9 -10.87 10.29 -8.43
N PRO A 10 -10.11 10.04 -9.50
CA PRO A 10 -9.44 8.77 -9.67
C PRO A 10 -8.33 8.63 -8.62
N ASN A 11 -8.41 7.61 -7.79
CA ASN A 11 -7.39 7.32 -6.78
C ASN A 11 -7.21 5.81 -6.62
N VAL A 12 -6.14 5.43 -5.92
CA VAL A 12 -5.77 4.02 -5.76
C VAL A 12 -6.82 3.27 -4.92
N ALA A 13 -7.42 3.92 -3.95
CA ALA A 13 -8.47 3.32 -3.13
C ALA A 13 -9.67 2.87 -3.98
N GLY A 14 -10.01 3.65 -5.00
CA GLY A 14 -11.09 3.30 -5.91
C GLY A 14 -10.84 2.01 -6.68
N ILE A 15 -9.60 1.70 -6.99
CA ILE A 15 -9.23 0.49 -7.73
C ILE A 15 -9.57 -0.77 -6.91
N ILE A 16 -9.12 -0.81 -5.66
CA ILE A 16 -9.36 -1.99 -4.81
C ILE A 16 -10.83 -2.11 -4.41
N GLU A 17 -11.51 -0.99 -4.22
CA GLU A 17 -12.95 -0.99 -3.93
C GLU A 17 -13.74 -1.55 -5.11
N HIS A 18 -13.39 -1.14 -6.33
CA HIS A 18 -14.01 -1.68 -7.55
C HIS A 18 -13.78 -3.19 -7.65
N ALA A 19 -12.56 -3.64 -7.42
CA ALA A 19 -12.23 -5.06 -7.48
C ALA A 19 -13.03 -5.86 -6.45
N LYS A 20 -13.20 -5.31 -5.25
CA LYS A 20 -14.00 -5.94 -4.20
C LYS A 20 -15.48 -6.07 -4.60
N GLU A 21 -16.04 -5.02 -5.19
CA GLU A 21 -17.47 -5.01 -5.53
C GLU A 21 -17.80 -5.89 -6.74
N ILE A 22 -16.97 -5.83 -7.77
CA ILE A 22 -17.24 -6.50 -9.05
C ILE A 22 -16.61 -7.88 -9.12
N HIS A 23 -15.42 -8.06 -8.53
CA HIS A 23 -14.67 -9.29 -8.60
C HIS A 23 -14.23 -9.79 -7.22
N PRO A 24 -15.13 -9.91 -6.23
CA PRO A 24 -14.75 -10.22 -4.85
C PRO A 24 -14.05 -11.57 -4.70
N LYS A 25 -14.42 -12.54 -5.54
CA LYS A 25 -13.92 -13.92 -5.43
C LYS A 25 -12.78 -14.24 -6.37
N THR A 26 -12.34 -13.30 -7.20
CA THR A 26 -11.17 -13.50 -8.05
C THR A 26 -9.95 -13.73 -7.20
N GLU A 27 -9.24 -14.81 -7.45
CA GLU A 27 -8.11 -15.23 -6.62
C GLU A 27 -6.88 -14.36 -6.78
N ILE A 28 -6.21 -14.15 -5.67
CA ILE A 28 -4.87 -13.58 -5.61
C ILE A 28 -3.97 -14.68 -5.07
N ILE A 29 -3.04 -15.12 -5.89
CA ILE A 29 -2.16 -16.24 -5.57
C ILE A 29 -0.76 -15.70 -5.35
N SER A 30 -0.18 -16.01 -4.19
CA SER A 30 1.16 -15.59 -3.84
C SER A 30 2.02 -16.79 -3.48
N ARG A 31 3.19 -16.88 -4.11
CA ARG A 31 4.19 -17.87 -3.73
C ARG A 31 5.10 -17.24 -2.69
N LEU A 32 5.11 -17.80 -1.50
CA LEU A 32 5.92 -17.30 -0.39
C LEU A 32 7.35 -17.82 -0.47
N VAL A 33 8.26 -17.14 0.24
CA VAL A 33 9.67 -17.54 0.31
C VAL A 33 9.84 -18.96 0.83
N SER A 34 8.96 -19.40 1.73
CA SER A 34 8.94 -20.77 2.24
C SER A 34 8.56 -21.83 1.20
N GLY A 35 8.16 -21.42 0.01
CA GLY A 35 7.65 -22.31 -1.05
C GLY A 35 6.17 -22.59 -0.96
N LYS A 36 5.50 -22.19 0.10
CA LYS A 36 4.06 -22.33 0.24
C LYS A 36 3.34 -21.37 -0.70
N VAL A 37 2.17 -21.81 -1.17
CA VAL A 37 1.30 -20.97 -2.00
C VAL A 37 0.17 -20.45 -1.12
N HIS A 38 0.07 -19.13 -1.05
CA HIS A 38 -1.03 -18.47 -0.35
C HIS A 38 -2.11 -18.06 -1.34
N ARG A 39 -3.34 -18.45 -1.06
CA ARG A 39 -4.50 -18.09 -1.89
C ARG A 39 -5.40 -17.14 -1.13
N SER A 40 -5.79 -16.08 -1.80
CA SER A 40 -6.66 -15.04 -1.26
C SER A 40 -7.60 -14.58 -2.37
N ASN A 41 -8.37 -13.54 -2.12
CA ASN A 41 -9.21 -12.91 -3.14
C ASN A 41 -9.27 -11.40 -2.88
N TYR A 42 -9.86 -10.66 -3.82
CA TYR A 42 -9.92 -9.20 -3.71
C TYR A 42 -10.74 -8.73 -2.53
N GLU A 43 -11.80 -9.44 -2.18
CA GLU A 43 -12.60 -9.10 -0.99
C GLU A 43 -11.76 -9.15 0.27
N THR A 44 -11.00 -10.24 0.47
CA THR A 44 -10.13 -10.42 1.63
C THR A 44 -9.02 -9.37 1.65
N VAL A 45 -8.37 -9.12 0.52
CA VAL A 45 -7.30 -8.12 0.43
C VAL A 45 -7.85 -6.73 0.75
N CYS A 46 -9.01 -6.37 0.26
CA CYS A 46 -9.62 -5.07 0.54
C CYS A 46 -9.92 -4.91 2.04
N ILE A 47 -10.50 -5.92 2.67
CA ILE A 47 -10.84 -5.89 4.10
C ILE A 47 -9.56 -5.79 4.94
N ARG A 48 -8.54 -6.56 4.62
CA ARG A 48 -7.27 -6.54 5.34
C ARG A 48 -6.52 -5.22 5.14
N SER A 49 -6.60 -4.64 3.94
CA SER A 49 -6.01 -3.32 3.67
C SER A 49 -6.65 -2.24 4.52
N ARG A 50 -7.97 -2.28 4.69
CA ARG A 50 -8.68 -1.33 5.56
C ARG A 50 -8.30 -1.51 7.02
N LYS A 51 -8.11 -2.75 7.48
CA LYS A 51 -7.64 -3.02 8.85
C LYS A 51 -6.24 -2.48 9.07
N LEU A 52 -5.36 -2.63 8.09
CA LEU A 52 -4.00 -2.08 8.14
C LEU A 52 -4.05 -0.55 8.21
N ALA A 53 -4.86 0.09 7.38
CA ALA A 53 -5.02 1.54 7.41
C ALA A 53 -5.49 2.02 8.78
N SER A 54 -6.44 1.33 9.39
CA SER A 54 -6.92 1.65 10.73
C SER A 54 -5.81 1.51 11.78
N ALA A 55 -4.99 0.47 11.69
CA ALA A 55 -3.86 0.27 12.60
C ALA A 55 -2.82 1.37 12.44
N LEU A 56 -2.50 1.75 11.22
CA LEU A 56 -1.54 2.83 10.96
C LEU A 56 -2.05 4.18 11.46
N GLU A 57 -3.34 4.44 11.30
CA GLU A 57 -3.95 5.66 11.82
C GLU A 57 -3.85 5.74 13.35
N LYS A 58 -4.03 4.62 14.04
CA LYS A 58 -3.84 4.54 15.49
C LYS A 58 -2.40 4.78 15.89
N ASP A 59 -1.45 4.41 15.04
CA ASP A 59 -0.02 4.68 15.26
C ASP A 59 0.39 6.10 14.91
N GLY A 60 -0.53 6.94 14.49
CA GLY A 60 -0.28 8.36 14.22
C GLY A 60 0.03 8.69 12.77
N ILE A 61 -0.12 7.74 11.85
CA ILE A 61 0.05 8.02 10.42
C ILE A 61 -1.15 8.82 9.91
N LYS A 62 -0.86 9.90 9.19
CA LYS A 62 -1.88 10.84 8.70
C LYS A 62 -1.82 10.93 7.18
N LYS A 63 -2.86 11.50 6.59
CA LYS A 63 -2.90 11.84 5.19
C LYS A 63 -1.68 12.69 4.81
N GLY A 64 -1.01 12.31 3.73
CA GLY A 64 0.20 13.00 3.26
C GLY A 64 1.51 12.48 3.84
N ASP A 65 1.46 11.64 4.88
CA ASP A 65 2.66 11.02 5.42
C ASP A 65 3.23 9.98 4.47
N VAL A 66 4.55 9.85 4.47
CA VAL A 66 5.24 8.85 3.66
C VAL A 66 5.52 7.61 4.50
N VAL A 67 5.06 6.47 4.02
CA VAL A 67 5.30 5.17 4.66
C VAL A 67 6.11 4.31 3.69
N ALA A 68 7.33 3.97 4.07
CA ALA A 68 8.19 3.10 3.28
C ALA A 68 7.85 1.64 3.51
N THR A 69 7.86 0.86 2.45
CA THR A 69 7.69 -0.59 2.53
C THR A 69 8.93 -1.28 1.96
N LEU A 70 9.39 -2.30 2.65
CA LEU A 70 10.48 -3.17 2.21
C LEU A 70 9.96 -4.60 2.26
N ALA A 71 9.48 -5.10 1.14
CA ALA A 71 8.84 -6.39 1.09
C ALA A 71 8.93 -7.02 -0.29
N LEU A 72 8.85 -8.33 -0.32
CA LEU A 72 8.72 -9.09 -1.56
C LEU A 72 7.31 -8.95 -2.11
N ASN A 73 7.15 -9.23 -3.39
CA ASN A 73 5.86 -9.14 -4.07
C ASN A 73 4.94 -10.30 -3.66
N THR A 74 4.30 -10.14 -2.52
CA THR A 74 3.34 -11.11 -1.98
C THR A 74 2.02 -10.40 -1.67
N TYR A 75 1.03 -11.18 -1.23
CA TYR A 75 -0.25 -10.62 -0.83
C TYR A 75 -0.12 -9.57 0.28
N ARG A 76 0.88 -9.71 1.16
CA ARG A 76 1.13 -8.74 2.24
C ARG A 76 1.57 -7.39 1.70
N HIS A 77 2.44 -7.37 0.70
CA HIS A 77 2.87 -6.13 0.08
C HIS A 77 1.70 -5.45 -0.66
N LEU A 78 0.87 -6.25 -1.32
CA LEU A 78 -0.34 -5.75 -1.98
C LEU A 78 -1.30 -5.10 -0.96
N GLU A 79 -1.51 -5.74 0.18
CA GLU A 79 -2.32 -5.20 1.27
C GLU A 79 -1.74 -3.90 1.82
N MET A 80 -0.43 -3.84 2.01
CA MET A 80 0.25 -2.62 2.45
C MET A 80 0.09 -1.48 1.45
N TYR A 81 0.26 -1.78 0.18
CA TYR A 81 0.12 -0.78 -0.88
C TYR A 81 -1.26 -0.14 -0.85
N TYR A 82 -2.31 -0.93 -0.84
CA TYR A 82 -3.66 -0.40 -0.82
C TYR A 82 -4.08 0.17 0.54
N GLY A 83 -3.57 -0.37 1.62
CA GLY A 83 -3.83 0.16 2.97
C GLY A 83 -3.23 1.55 3.16
N ILE A 84 -1.98 1.71 2.81
CA ILE A 84 -1.28 2.99 2.94
C ILE A 84 -1.86 4.03 1.97
N SER A 85 -1.96 3.70 0.70
CA SER A 85 -2.48 4.63 -0.31
C SER A 85 -3.95 4.93 -0.10
N GLY A 86 -4.72 3.96 0.37
CA GLY A 86 -6.15 4.11 0.59
C GLY A 86 -6.51 5.06 1.73
N MET A 87 -5.63 5.23 2.70
CA MET A 87 -5.84 6.20 3.79
C MET A 87 -5.35 7.61 3.44
N GLY A 88 -4.81 7.80 2.25
CA GLY A 88 -4.27 9.09 1.81
C GLY A 88 -2.81 9.31 2.16
N ALA A 89 -2.13 8.32 2.73
CA ALA A 89 -0.70 8.35 2.92
C ALA A 89 0.03 8.02 1.61
N ILE A 90 1.32 8.28 1.56
CA ILE A 90 2.13 8.06 0.37
C ILE A 90 2.92 6.76 0.57
N THR A 91 2.70 5.80 -0.32
CA THR A 91 3.45 4.54 -0.30
C THR A 91 4.79 4.74 -1.00
N HIS A 92 5.87 4.49 -0.29
CA HIS A 92 7.21 4.46 -0.88
C HIS A 92 7.72 3.03 -0.87
N THR A 93 7.71 2.38 -2.02
CA THR A 93 8.19 1.01 -2.15
C THR A 93 9.71 1.02 -2.31
N LEU A 94 10.42 0.51 -1.31
CA LEU A 94 11.87 0.43 -1.35
C LEU A 94 12.29 -0.86 -2.04
N ASN A 95 13.22 -0.74 -2.99
CA ASN A 95 13.73 -1.90 -3.71
C ASN A 95 14.66 -2.71 -2.80
N PHE A 96 14.27 -3.94 -2.47
CA PHE A 96 15.04 -4.81 -1.59
C PHE A 96 16.36 -5.30 -2.21
N ARG A 97 16.55 -5.12 -3.51
CA ARG A 97 17.78 -5.49 -4.23
C ARG A 97 18.85 -4.41 -4.21
N LEU A 98 18.53 -3.23 -3.65
CA LEU A 98 19.50 -2.17 -3.54
C LEU A 98 20.59 -2.52 -2.54
N HIS A 99 21.79 -2.01 -2.79
CA HIS A 99 22.87 -2.05 -1.80
C HIS A 99 22.43 -1.30 -0.54
N PRO A 100 22.81 -1.76 0.67
CA PRO A 100 22.39 -1.10 1.91
C PRO A 100 22.66 0.40 1.96
N GLU A 101 23.78 0.86 1.41
CA GLU A 101 24.11 2.28 1.36
C GLU A 101 23.11 3.09 0.53
N GLN A 102 22.65 2.52 -0.59
CA GLN A 102 21.63 3.16 -1.44
C GLN A 102 20.28 3.23 -0.73
N ALA A 103 19.92 2.17 -0.02
CA ALA A 103 18.68 2.15 0.77
C ALA A 103 18.70 3.19 1.86
N VAL A 104 19.82 3.32 2.59
CA VAL A 104 19.99 4.35 3.63
C VAL A 104 19.88 5.75 3.03
N TYR A 105 20.49 5.98 1.87
CA TYR A 105 20.40 7.27 1.19
C TYR A 105 18.95 7.63 0.84
N ILE A 106 18.21 6.69 0.26
CA ILE A 106 16.82 6.92 -0.10
C ILE A 106 15.97 7.21 1.14
N LEU A 107 16.16 6.46 2.21
CA LEU A 107 15.46 6.70 3.48
C LEU A 107 15.81 8.07 4.07
N SER A 108 17.05 8.53 3.92
CA SER A 108 17.45 9.86 4.38
C SER A 108 16.73 10.98 3.63
N LEU A 109 16.44 10.79 2.35
CA LEU A 109 15.65 11.75 1.56
C LEU A 109 14.20 11.83 2.04
N ILE A 110 13.61 10.71 2.44
CA ILE A 110 12.28 10.67 3.05
C ILE A 110 12.30 11.48 4.36
N HIS A 111 13.35 11.36 5.16
CA HIS A 111 13.53 12.13 6.37
C HIS A 111 13.58 13.63 6.12
N ILE A 112 14.24 14.05 5.07
CA ILE A 112 14.33 15.46 4.71
C ILE A 112 12.96 16.02 4.37
N SER A 113 12.11 15.25 3.69
CA SER A 113 10.76 15.67 3.36
C SER A 113 9.79 15.59 4.54
N GLU A 114 10.10 14.77 5.55
CA GLU A 114 9.28 14.57 6.76
C GLU A 114 10.11 14.73 8.02
N PRO A 115 10.68 15.91 8.29
CA PRO A 115 11.67 16.10 9.35
C PRO A 115 11.14 15.89 10.76
N THR A 116 9.85 15.94 10.97
CA THR A 116 9.23 15.77 12.29
C THR A 116 8.85 14.33 12.61
N ARG A 117 9.05 13.42 11.69
CA ARG A 117 8.64 12.02 11.87
C ARG A 117 9.85 11.14 12.09
N GLN A 118 9.68 10.18 13.00
CA GLN A 118 10.65 9.12 13.20
C GLN A 118 10.44 8.02 12.16
N PRO A 119 11.51 7.44 11.61
CA PRO A 119 11.38 6.27 10.76
C PRO A 119 10.92 5.08 11.60
N ILE A 120 10.11 4.29 11.00
CA ILE A 120 9.63 3.06 11.62
C ILE A 120 10.40 1.88 11.02
#